data_7633fcfcdae8b8050d221f951360f745
#
_entry.id   7633fcfcdae8b8050d221f951360f745
#
_cell.length_a   1.000
_cell.length_b   1.000
_cell.length_c   1.000
_cell.angle_alpha   90.00
_cell.angle_beta   90.00
_cell.angle_gamma   90.00
#
_symmetry.space_group_name_H-M   'P 1'
#
loop_
_entity.id
_entity.type
_entity.pdbx_description
1 polymer ?
#
loop_
_entity_poly.entity_id
_entity_poly.type
_entity_poly.pdbx_seq_one_letter_code
_entity_poly.pdbx_strand_id
1 'polypeptide(L)'
;IHIEAELHDSENLFSFSNLPQIFMEIIRNGGVDVTPARNLIAEYIDEEKVRNSGIPLGLVTFQLSSMKPVEVFLDEIQDGLLVDYLMLSARVPGLHNQSPDGAKYLDGGIYDNAPIGMLRDRGINRFVVVDISGMKGVGHKDDFSCAEFVYIRPNDPKELGEAFEFDSSMNDMRMQMGYLDTKKAFDLLSGKRYYFRPKEYKLMQAKYGYRVLNELEEYAAECGLERLTVYTHRQFMRALLTAHDAETQEKENEPEGELEEITRSLLKAAQPLLEKAPEELVRKIRRKKRKKPYADAIAALESFRQSRTFGS
;
A
#
# COMPACT_ATOMS: atom_id res chain seq x y z
N ILE A 1 8.28 -14.99 11.49
CA ILE A 1 9.76 -14.88 11.57
C ILE A 1 10.44 -16.15 10.99
N HIS A 2 9.94 -17.37 11.26
CA HIS A 2 10.50 -18.59 10.66
C HIS A 2 10.03 -18.88 9.23
N ILE A 3 8.84 -18.45 8.86
CA ILE A 3 8.27 -18.63 7.50
C ILE A 3 9.09 -17.86 6.46
N GLU A 4 9.64 -16.70 6.80
CA GLU A 4 10.48 -15.89 5.90
C GLU A 4 11.80 -16.59 5.52
N ALA A 5 12.42 -17.33 6.45
CA ALA A 5 13.70 -17.99 6.21
C ALA A 5 13.58 -19.16 5.22
N GLU A 6 12.44 -19.86 5.20
CA GLU A 6 12.21 -20.99 4.27
C GLU A 6 11.70 -20.54 2.90
N LEU A 7 11.02 -19.37 2.83
CA LEU A 7 10.65 -18.74 1.56
C LEU A 7 11.87 -18.15 0.83
N HIS A 8 12.97 -17.86 1.53
CA HIS A 8 14.21 -17.36 0.94
C HIS A 8 14.88 -18.33 -0.03
N ASP A 9 14.76 -19.64 0.20
CA ASP A 9 15.30 -20.66 -0.72
C ASP A 9 14.45 -20.83 -1.99
N SER A 10 13.27 -20.19 -2.04
CA SER A 10 12.38 -20.18 -3.21
C SER A 10 12.60 -18.98 -4.13
N GLU A 11 13.62 -18.14 -3.93
CA GLU A 11 13.96 -17.00 -4.79
C GLU A 11 14.08 -17.33 -6.28
N ASN A 12 14.32 -18.61 -6.61
CA ASN A 12 14.38 -19.06 -8.00
C ASN A 12 13.00 -19.32 -8.64
N LEU A 13 11.92 -19.43 -7.86
CA LEU A 13 10.57 -19.72 -8.39
C LEU A 13 9.79 -18.47 -8.82
N PHE A 14 10.08 -17.29 -8.24
CA PHE A 14 9.31 -16.07 -8.45
C PHE A 14 10.16 -14.81 -8.74
N SER A 15 11.28 -14.96 -9.46
CA SER A 15 12.02 -13.79 -9.95
C SER A 15 11.23 -13.11 -11.06
N PHE A 16 10.87 -11.84 -10.89
CA PHE A 16 10.06 -11.02 -11.83
C PHE A 16 10.68 -10.87 -13.23
N SER A 17 11.98 -11.04 -13.38
CA SER A 17 12.63 -11.12 -14.70
C SER A 17 12.07 -12.25 -15.58
N ASN A 18 11.45 -13.27 -14.97
CA ASN A 18 10.91 -14.45 -15.64
C ASN A 18 9.37 -14.48 -15.70
N LEU A 19 8.69 -13.45 -15.19
CA LEU A 19 7.21 -13.40 -15.16
C LEU A 19 6.55 -13.68 -16.53
N PRO A 20 7.00 -13.10 -17.64
CA PRO A 20 6.40 -13.44 -18.94
C PRO A 20 6.61 -14.90 -19.33
N GLN A 21 7.75 -15.50 -18.95
CA GLN A 21 8.06 -16.90 -19.22
C GLN A 21 7.27 -17.82 -18.30
N ILE A 22 7.19 -17.49 -16.99
CA ILE A 22 6.35 -18.19 -16.02
C ILE A 22 4.87 -18.12 -16.41
N PHE A 23 4.37 -16.97 -16.85
CA PHE A 23 2.99 -16.80 -17.32
C PHE A 23 2.70 -17.62 -18.56
N MET A 24 3.64 -17.69 -19.51
CA MET A 24 3.54 -18.53 -20.70
C MET A 24 3.66 -20.02 -20.37
N GLU A 25 4.45 -20.39 -19.38
CA GLU A 25 4.60 -21.75 -18.89
C GLU A 25 3.37 -22.21 -18.09
N ILE A 26 2.78 -21.33 -17.30
CA ILE A 26 1.47 -21.49 -16.65
C ILE A 26 0.39 -21.82 -17.70
N ILE A 27 0.35 -21.08 -18.81
CA ILE A 27 -0.63 -21.29 -19.88
C ILE A 27 -0.34 -22.60 -20.63
N ARG A 28 0.92 -22.94 -20.88
CA ARG A 28 1.32 -24.14 -21.65
C ARG A 28 1.18 -25.44 -20.88
N ASN A 29 1.53 -25.44 -19.60
CA ASN A 29 1.64 -26.68 -18.79
C ASN A 29 0.44 -26.88 -17.87
N GLY A 30 -0.59 -26.04 -18.01
CA GLY A 30 -1.80 -26.18 -17.19
C GLY A 30 -1.67 -25.67 -15.77
N GLY A 31 -0.59 -24.91 -15.39
CA GLY A 31 -0.45 -24.20 -14.14
C GLY A 31 0.78 -24.54 -13.30
N VAL A 32 1.03 -23.74 -12.26
CA VAL A 32 2.10 -23.96 -11.28
C VAL A 32 1.59 -24.87 -10.16
N ASP A 33 2.35 -25.91 -9.84
CA ASP A 33 2.09 -26.76 -8.67
C ASP A 33 2.34 -25.98 -7.38
N VAL A 34 1.31 -25.80 -6.56
CA VAL A 34 1.38 -25.13 -5.27
C VAL A 34 1.44 -26.10 -4.08
N THR A 35 1.66 -27.38 -4.34
CA THR A 35 1.81 -28.39 -3.29
C THR A 35 2.89 -28.01 -2.26
N PRO A 36 4.07 -27.46 -2.64
CA PRO A 36 5.05 -27.01 -1.67
C PRO A 36 4.52 -25.93 -0.73
N ALA A 37 3.82 -24.91 -1.27
CA ALA A 37 3.23 -23.85 -0.46
C ALA A 37 2.11 -24.38 0.46
N ARG A 38 1.28 -25.31 -0.02
CA ARG A 38 0.27 -25.97 0.79
C ARG A 38 0.91 -26.74 1.96
N ASN A 39 1.97 -27.47 1.71
CA ASN A 39 2.66 -28.26 2.74
C ASN A 39 3.31 -27.35 3.79
N LEU A 40 3.90 -26.25 3.37
CA LEU A 40 4.46 -25.24 4.27
C LEU A 40 3.36 -24.65 5.16
N ILE A 41 2.23 -24.24 4.60
CA ILE A 41 1.10 -23.73 5.38
C ILE A 41 0.59 -24.78 6.36
N ALA A 42 0.49 -26.06 5.93
CA ALA A 42 0.04 -27.17 6.77
C ALA A 42 0.99 -27.45 7.96
N GLU A 43 2.27 -27.13 7.82
CA GLU A 43 3.24 -27.29 8.91
C GLU A 43 3.05 -26.24 10.01
N TYR A 44 2.64 -25.00 9.63
CA TYR A 44 2.46 -23.89 10.59
C TYR A 44 1.04 -23.77 11.15
N ILE A 45 0.05 -24.36 10.49
CA ILE A 45 -1.34 -24.28 10.92
C ILE A 45 -1.75 -25.56 11.67
N ASP A 46 -2.01 -25.40 12.95
CA ASP A 46 -2.64 -26.40 13.80
C ASP A 46 -4.16 -26.17 13.78
N GLU A 47 -4.87 -26.90 12.92
CA GLU A 47 -6.32 -26.75 12.74
C GLU A 47 -7.10 -26.98 14.04
N GLU A 48 -6.66 -27.91 14.88
CA GLU A 48 -7.33 -28.19 16.16
C GLU A 48 -7.24 -26.98 17.09
N LYS A 49 -6.08 -26.34 17.17
CA LYS A 49 -5.92 -25.09 17.94
C LYS A 49 -6.77 -23.95 17.39
N VAL A 50 -6.85 -23.82 16.06
CA VAL A 50 -7.69 -22.78 15.44
C VAL A 50 -9.16 -23.01 15.79
N ARG A 51 -9.68 -24.24 15.67
CA ARG A 51 -11.05 -24.58 16.02
C ARG A 51 -11.35 -24.35 17.51
N ASN A 52 -10.41 -24.68 18.37
CA ASN A 52 -10.54 -24.52 19.82
C ASN A 52 -10.24 -23.10 20.32
N SER A 53 -9.85 -22.17 19.46
CA SER A 53 -9.52 -20.79 19.86
C SER A 53 -10.73 -19.98 20.34
N GLY A 54 -11.95 -20.39 19.98
CA GLY A 54 -13.16 -19.63 20.22
C GLY A 54 -13.31 -18.37 19.34
N ILE A 55 -12.39 -18.16 18.40
CA ILE A 55 -12.43 -17.05 17.44
C ILE A 55 -13.02 -17.58 16.12
N PRO A 56 -14.19 -17.07 15.67
CA PRO A 56 -14.74 -17.46 14.36
C PRO A 56 -13.78 -17.07 13.24
N LEU A 57 -13.45 -18.01 12.36
CA LEU A 57 -12.68 -17.77 11.15
C LEU A 57 -13.61 -17.93 9.95
N GLY A 58 -13.70 -16.90 9.10
CA GLY A 58 -14.43 -16.95 7.84
C GLY A 58 -13.48 -16.80 6.65
N LEU A 59 -13.80 -17.47 5.56
CA LEU A 59 -13.04 -17.48 4.32
C LEU A 59 -13.96 -17.20 3.13
N VAL A 60 -13.44 -16.51 2.11
CA VAL A 60 -14.15 -16.28 0.86
C VAL A 60 -13.35 -16.86 -0.30
N THR A 61 -14.03 -17.57 -1.18
CA THR A 61 -13.48 -18.02 -2.47
C THR A 61 -14.55 -17.87 -3.55
N PHE A 62 -14.19 -17.96 -4.80
CA PHE A 62 -15.12 -17.84 -5.93
C PHE A 62 -15.16 -19.13 -6.74
N GLN A 63 -16.31 -19.80 -6.78
CA GLN A 63 -16.48 -21.05 -7.53
C GLN A 63 -16.81 -20.76 -8.98
N LEU A 64 -15.92 -21.20 -9.90
CA LEU A 64 -16.06 -20.95 -11.33
C LEU A 64 -17.22 -21.74 -11.96
N SER A 65 -17.50 -22.95 -11.49
CA SER A 65 -18.55 -23.80 -12.08
C SER A 65 -19.95 -23.23 -11.87
N SER A 66 -20.19 -22.59 -10.74
CA SER A 66 -21.46 -21.96 -10.41
C SER A 66 -21.47 -20.46 -10.66
N MET A 67 -20.29 -19.84 -10.93
CA MET A 67 -20.08 -18.39 -11.02
C MET A 67 -20.60 -17.66 -9.77
N LYS A 68 -20.33 -18.23 -8.59
CA LYS A 68 -20.80 -17.69 -7.31
C LYS A 68 -19.67 -17.61 -6.29
N PRO A 69 -19.72 -16.60 -5.39
CA PRO A 69 -18.87 -16.59 -4.21
C PRO A 69 -19.25 -17.76 -3.29
N VAL A 70 -18.28 -18.26 -2.58
CA VAL A 70 -18.44 -19.22 -1.49
C VAL A 70 -17.86 -18.56 -0.25
N GLU A 71 -18.75 -18.09 0.60
CA GLU A 71 -18.44 -17.53 1.91
C GLU A 71 -18.69 -18.63 2.93
N VAL A 72 -17.66 -19.02 3.67
CA VAL A 72 -17.73 -20.17 4.57
C VAL A 72 -17.00 -19.88 5.86
N PHE A 73 -17.58 -20.28 6.97
CA PHE A 73 -16.92 -20.23 8.27
C PHE A 73 -16.31 -21.59 8.64
N LEU A 74 -15.33 -21.57 9.54
CA LEU A 74 -14.60 -22.76 9.95
C LEU A 74 -15.51 -23.86 10.54
N ASP A 75 -16.59 -23.48 11.21
CA ASP A 75 -17.60 -24.39 11.75
C ASP A 75 -18.43 -25.10 10.65
N GLU A 76 -18.38 -24.60 9.41
CA GLU A 76 -19.02 -25.18 8.24
C GLU A 76 -18.04 -26.00 7.39
N ILE A 77 -16.74 -25.93 7.69
CA ILE A 77 -15.68 -26.67 7.01
C ILE A 77 -15.45 -27.99 7.73
N GLN A 78 -15.44 -29.10 6.96
CA GLN A 78 -15.11 -30.42 7.50
C GLN A 78 -13.71 -30.42 8.14
N ASP A 79 -13.55 -31.16 9.24
CA ASP A 79 -12.29 -31.32 9.94
C ASP A 79 -11.19 -31.84 9.00
N GLY A 80 -10.02 -31.25 9.10
CA GLY A 80 -8.85 -31.55 8.27
C GLY A 80 -8.80 -30.81 6.94
N LEU A 81 -9.78 -29.96 6.60
CA LEU A 81 -9.82 -29.24 5.32
C LEU A 81 -9.51 -27.74 5.41
N LEU A 82 -9.15 -27.22 6.59
CA LEU A 82 -8.87 -25.78 6.74
C LEU A 82 -7.78 -25.30 5.79
N VAL A 83 -6.67 -26.02 5.68
CA VAL A 83 -5.56 -25.67 4.79
C VAL A 83 -6.02 -25.65 3.33
N ASP A 84 -6.85 -26.61 2.92
CA ASP A 84 -7.37 -26.64 1.56
C ASP A 84 -8.25 -25.42 1.25
N TYR A 85 -9.12 -25.02 2.17
CA TYR A 85 -9.93 -23.80 2.01
C TYR A 85 -9.10 -22.51 2.02
N LEU A 86 -8.04 -22.43 2.82
CA LEU A 86 -7.08 -21.31 2.77
C LEU A 86 -6.42 -21.23 1.39
N MET A 87 -6.00 -22.37 0.83
CA MET A 87 -5.43 -22.42 -0.51
C MET A 87 -6.46 -22.08 -1.60
N LEU A 88 -7.74 -22.38 -1.41
CA LEU A 88 -8.80 -21.96 -2.35
C LEU A 88 -9.03 -20.45 -2.28
N SER A 89 -9.02 -19.87 -1.08
CA SER A 89 -9.19 -18.43 -0.86
C SER A 89 -8.08 -17.58 -1.46
N ALA A 90 -6.86 -18.12 -1.55
CA ALA A 90 -5.69 -17.45 -2.14
C ALA A 90 -5.38 -17.92 -3.57
N ARG A 91 -6.33 -18.51 -4.28
CA ARG A 91 -6.08 -19.15 -5.58
C ARG A 91 -6.07 -18.15 -6.73
N VAL A 92 -4.89 -17.77 -7.15
CA VAL A 92 -4.70 -16.95 -8.37
C VAL A 92 -4.86 -17.80 -9.63
N PRO A 93 -5.38 -17.25 -10.75
CA PRO A 93 -5.43 -17.97 -12.02
C PRO A 93 -4.06 -18.53 -12.43
N GLY A 94 -4.03 -19.81 -12.81
CA GLY A 94 -2.80 -20.50 -13.19
C GLY A 94 -2.10 -21.26 -12.07
N LEU A 95 -2.54 -21.16 -10.83
CA LEU A 95 -2.08 -22.01 -9.74
C LEU A 95 -2.97 -23.26 -9.66
N HIS A 96 -2.35 -24.44 -9.66
CA HIS A 96 -3.07 -25.72 -9.57
C HIS A 96 -2.93 -26.33 -8.17
N ASN A 97 -4.02 -26.35 -7.43
CA ASN A 97 -4.24 -27.27 -6.32
C ASN A 97 -5.54 -28.02 -6.58
N GLN A 98 -5.67 -29.21 -6.04
CA GLN A 98 -6.92 -29.94 -6.05
C GLN A 98 -7.84 -29.34 -4.99
N SER A 99 -9.10 -29.08 -5.38
CA SER A 99 -10.14 -28.73 -4.40
C SER A 99 -10.72 -30.01 -3.81
N PRO A 100 -11.17 -29.98 -2.55
CA PRO A 100 -11.77 -31.16 -1.90
C PRO A 100 -12.95 -31.77 -2.64
N ASP A 101 -13.71 -30.94 -3.36
CA ASP A 101 -14.91 -31.32 -4.13
C ASP A 101 -14.66 -31.48 -5.64
N GLY A 102 -13.41 -31.30 -6.11
CA GLY A 102 -13.05 -31.36 -7.52
C GLY A 102 -13.50 -30.16 -8.36
N ALA A 103 -14.17 -29.16 -7.79
CA ALA A 103 -14.61 -27.97 -8.50
C ALA A 103 -13.44 -27.00 -8.71
N LYS A 104 -13.61 -26.04 -9.64
CA LYS A 104 -12.63 -24.99 -9.90
C LYS A 104 -12.97 -23.74 -9.13
N TYR A 105 -11.98 -23.19 -8.44
CA TYR A 105 -12.09 -21.99 -7.63
C TYR A 105 -11.10 -20.91 -8.07
N LEU A 106 -11.38 -19.68 -7.67
CA LEU A 106 -10.49 -18.52 -7.76
C LEU A 106 -10.42 -17.84 -6.40
N ASP A 107 -9.40 -16.97 -6.24
CA ASP A 107 -9.24 -16.10 -5.11
C ASP A 107 -10.52 -15.33 -4.78
N GLY A 108 -10.91 -15.34 -3.51
CA GLY A 108 -12.09 -14.63 -3.02
C GLY A 108 -12.03 -13.12 -3.24
N GLY A 109 -10.84 -12.55 -3.31
CA GLY A 109 -10.62 -11.13 -3.59
C GLY A 109 -11.14 -10.65 -4.95
N ILE A 110 -11.41 -11.57 -5.89
CA ILE A 110 -12.10 -11.24 -7.14
C ILE A 110 -13.55 -10.80 -6.86
N TYR A 111 -14.16 -11.35 -5.83
CA TYR A 111 -15.52 -11.02 -5.40
C TYR A 111 -15.53 -9.96 -4.32
N ASP A 112 -14.85 -10.22 -3.20
CA ASP A 112 -14.79 -9.33 -2.04
C ASP A 112 -13.45 -9.46 -1.30
N ASN A 113 -12.63 -8.43 -1.35
CA ASN A 113 -11.33 -8.35 -0.65
C ASN A 113 -11.47 -8.04 0.84
N ALA A 114 -12.65 -7.58 1.28
CA ALA A 114 -12.91 -7.24 2.67
C ALA A 114 -14.33 -7.71 3.04
N PRO A 115 -14.53 -9.03 3.27
CA PRO A 115 -15.84 -9.64 3.37
C PRO A 115 -16.55 -9.30 4.69
N ILE A 116 -16.89 -8.02 4.86
CA ILE A 116 -17.54 -7.48 6.04
C ILE A 116 -18.97 -8.00 6.15
N GLY A 117 -19.63 -8.20 4.99
CA GLY A 117 -21.01 -8.69 4.90
C GLY A 117 -21.22 -10.01 5.65
N MET A 118 -20.35 -11.00 5.40
CA MET A 118 -20.44 -12.31 6.07
C MET A 118 -20.29 -12.23 7.61
N LEU A 119 -19.51 -11.27 8.11
CA LEU A 119 -19.38 -11.05 9.56
C LEU A 119 -20.61 -10.35 10.13
N ARG A 120 -21.21 -9.44 9.37
CA ARG A 120 -22.47 -8.77 9.76
C ARG A 120 -23.62 -9.77 9.87
N ASP A 121 -23.70 -10.74 8.97
CA ASP A 121 -24.71 -11.78 9.00
C ASP A 121 -24.63 -12.63 10.28
N ARG A 122 -23.45 -12.66 10.92
CA ARG A 122 -23.24 -13.22 12.27
C ARG A 122 -23.43 -12.20 13.41
N GLY A 123 -23.96 -11.02 13.13
CA GLY A 123 -24.29 -9.99 14.13
C GLY A 123 -23.11 -9.14 14.59
N ILE A 124 -21.96 -9.20 13.92
CA ILE A 124 -20.80 -8.36 14.22
C ILE A 124 -21.04 -6.97 13.64
N ASN A 125 -20.79 -5.92 14.42
CA ASN A 125 -20.99 -4.53 14.01
C ASN A 125 -19.80 -3.61 14.34
N ARG A 126 -18.69 -4.17 14.80
CA ARG A 126 -17.44 -3.44 15.06
C ARG A 126 -16.30 -4.13 14.32
N PHE A 127 -15.62 -3.39 13.44
CA PHE A 127 -14.67 -3.97 12.51
C PHE A 127 -13.32 -3.25 12.59
N VAL A 128 -12.26 -4.03 12.52
CA VAL A 128 -10.93 -3.57 12.17
C VAL A 128 -10.63 -4.15 10.79
N VAL A 129 -10.56 -3.29 9.80
CA VAL A 129 -10.30 -3.68 8.40
C VAL A 129 -8.85 -3.36 8.07
N VAL A 130 -8.09 -4.39 7.68
CA VAL A 130 -6.72 -4.24 7.18
C VAL A 130 -6.76 -4.39 5.66
N ASP A 131 -6.60 -3.28 4.95
CA ASP A 131 -6.64 -3.24 3.48
C ASP A 131 -5.24 -3.06 2.92
N ILE A 132 -4.72 -4.12 2.33
CA ILE A 132 -3.42 -4.16 1.64
C ILE A 132 -3.56 -4.21 0.11
N SER A 133 -4.79 -4.16 -0.43
CA SER A 133 -5.05 -4.35 -1.85
C SER A 133 -4.54 -3.20 -2.72
N GLY A 134 -4.36 -2.02 -2.14
CA GLY A 134 -4.02 -0.81 -2.89
C GLY A 134 -5.09 -0.34 -3.89
N MET A 135 -6.11 -1.14 -4.09
CA MET A 135 -7.25 -0.80 -4.94
C MET A 135 -8.36 -0.20 -4.07
N LYS A 136 -9.01 0.83 -4.55
CA LYS A 136 -10.27 1.28 -3.95
C LYS A 136 -11.27 0.13 -4.13
N GLY A 137 -11.59 -0.50 -2.99
CA GLY A 137 -12.25 -1.78 -2.91
C GLY A 137 -13.33 -2.01 -3.96
N VAL A 138 -13.17 -3.11 -4.67
CA VAL A 138 -14.28 -3.79 -5.30
C VAL A 138 -14.94 -4.61 -4.17
N GLY A 139 -15.49 -3.91 -3.19
CA GLY A 139 -16.31 -4.51 -2.15
C GLY A 139 -17.77 -4.40 -2.57
N HIS A 140 -18.55 -5.37 -2.19
CA HIS A 140 -20.00 -5.27 -2.24
C HIS A 140 -20.44 -3.97 -1.54
N LYS A 141 -21.40 -3.26 -2.11
CA LYS A 141 -22.01 -2.08 -1.48
C LYS A 141 -22.98 -2.55 -0.39
N ASP A 142 -22.44 -3.04 0.69
CA ASP A 142 -23.23 -3.35 1.86
C ASP A 142 -23.68 -2.04 2.55
N ASP A 143 -24.85 -2.06 3.09
CA ASP A 143 -25.31 -0.98 3.98
C ASP A 143 -24.55 -1.10 5.31
N PHE A 144 -23.53 -0.25 5.48
CA PHE A 144 -22.73 -0.17 6.71
C PHE A 144 -23.33 0.80 7.76
N SER A 145 -24.60 1.20 7.62
CA SER A 145 -25.29 1.98 8.64
C SER A 145 -25.25 1.23 9.99
N CYS A 146 -24.93 1.95 11.05
CA CYS A 146 -24.82 1.44 12.41
C CYS A 146 -23.61 0.49 12.69
N ALA A 147 -22.57 0.48 11.84
CA ALA A 147 -21.33 -0.24 12.10
C ALA A 147 -20.18 0.71 12.42
N GLU A 148 -19.29 0.28 13.32
CA GLU A 148 -18.06 1.00 13.69
C GLU A 148 -16.88 0.39 12.96
N PHE A 149 -16.04 1.25 12.35
CA PHE A 149 -14.88 0.81 11.56
C PHE A 149 -13.60 1.49 12.00
N VAL A 150 -12.54 0.69 12.11
CA VAL A 150 -11.16 1.15 12.10
C VAL A 150 -10.53 0.63 10.81
N TYR A 151 -10.14 1.53 9.92
CA TYR A 151 -9.49 1.19 8.66
C TYR A 151 -7.98 1.37 8.77
N ILE A 152 -7.24 0.28 8.57
CA ILE A 152 -5.78 0.25 8.51
C ILE A 152 -5.41 0.02 7.05
N ARG A 153 -4.76 1.01 6.44
CA ARG A 153 -4.31 0.94 5.05
C ARG A 153 -3.05 1.78 4.87
N PRO A 154 -2.16 1.41 3.95
CA PRO A 154 -1.00 2.23 3.64
C PRO A 154 -1.44 3.59 3.08
N ASN A 155 -0.67 4.62 3.39
CA ASN A 155 -0.94 5.96 2.85
C ASN A 155 -0.75 6.00 1.33
N ASP A 156 0.29 5.34 0.83
CA ASP A 156 0.53 5.11 -0.59
C ASP A 156 0.63 3.60 -0.84
N PRO A 157 -0.33 2.98 -1.56
CA PRO A 157 -0.30 1.55 -1.85
C PRO A 157 0.96 1.09 -2.58
N LYS A 158 1.64 1.98 -3.30
CA LYS A 158 2.89 1.66 -3.99
C LYS A 158 4.04 1.32 -3.03
N GLU A 159 3.97 1.79 -1.79
CA GLU A 159 4.93 1.44 -0.73
C GLU A 159 4.85 -0.03 -0.32
N LEU A 160 3.76 -0.73 -0.67
CA LEU A 160 3.64 -2.19 -0.46
C LEU A 160 4.44 -3.01 -1.48
N GLY A 161 4.88 -2.39 -2.59
CA GLY A 161 5.52 -3.10 -3.69
C GLY A 161 4.52 -3.87 -4.57
N GLU A 162 5.05 -4.74 -5.40
CA GLU A 162 4.27 -5.56 -6.31
C GLU A 162 3.69 -6.79 -5.60
N ALA A 163 2.53 -7.27 -6.05
CA ALA A 163 2.03 -8.57 -5.62
C ALA A 163 3.04 -9.65 -6.03
N PHE A 164 3.40 -10.56 -5.13
CA PHE A 164 4.44 -11.59 -5.32
C PHE A 164 5.89 -11.09 -5.31
N GLU A 165 6.16 -9.89 -4.83
CA GLU A 165 7.50 -9.43 -4.55
C GLU A 165 7.92 -9.94 -3.16
N PHE A 166 8.70 -11.05 -3.14
CA PHE A 166 9.20 -11.70 -1.92
C PHE A 166 10.62 -11.24 -1.58
N ASP A 167 10.84 -9.93 -1.51
CA ASP A 167 12.12 -9.37 -1.06
C ASP A 167 12.11 -9.23 0.46
N SER A 168 12.91 -10.05 1.13
CA SER A 168 13.03 -10.02 2.60
C SER A 168 13.55 -8.68 3.13
N SER A 169 14.35 -7.95 2.36
CA SER A 169 14.85 -6.63 2.76
C SER A 169 13.73 -5.59 2.90
N MET A 170 12.65 -5.77 2.16
CA MET A 170 11.46 -4.91 2.21
C MET A 170 10.47 -5.30 3.31
N ASN A 171 10.58 -6.52 3.85
CA ASN A 171 9.60 -7.03 4.81
C ASN A 171 9.66 -6.28 6.14
N ASP A 172 10.86 -5.98 6.66
CA ASP A 172 11.02 -5.20 7.90
C ASP A 172 10.42 -3.80 7.75
N MET A 173 10.63 -3.16 6.59
CA MET A 173 10.04 -1.86 6.27
C MET A 173 8.51 -1.95 6.20
N ARG A 174 7.97 -2.97 5.53
CA ARG A 174 6.52 -3.19 5.41
C ARG A 174 5.87 -3.46 6.77
N MET A 175 6.51 -4.26 7.63
CA MET A 175 6.05 -4.51 9.00
C MET A 175 6.05 -3.24 9.85
N GLN A 176 7.11 -2.43 9.79
CA GLN A 176 7.19 -1.16 10.50
C GLN A 176 6.14 -0.18 9.99
N MET A 177 5.91 -0.11 8.68
CA MET A 177 4.85 0.71 8.08
C MET A 177 3.48 0.29 8.59
N GLY A 178 3.14 -1.00 8.54
CA GLY A 178 1.86 -1.53 9.05
C GLY A 178 1.66 -1.22 10.54
N TYR A 179 2.72 -1.31 11.35
CA TYR A 179 2.67 -0.93 12.76
C TYR A 179 2.37 0.56 12.97
N LEU A 180 3.02 1.44 12.21
CA LEU A 180 2.82 2.88 12.32
C LEU A 180 1.45 3.31 11.76
N ASP A 181 1.01 2.72 10.65
CA ASP A 181 -0.31 2.99 10.08
C ASP A 181 -1.43 2.49 11.00
N THR A 182 -1.24 1.35 11.65
CA THR A 182 -2.16 0.89 12.71
C THR A 182 -2.27 1.91 13.84
N LYS A 183 -1.14 2.42 14.34
CA LYS A 183 -1.17 3.47 15.36
C LYS A 183 -1.87 4.74 14.89
N LYS A 184 -1.75 5.08 13.61
CA LYS A 184 -2.45 6.22 13.02
C LYS A 184 -3.96 5.96 12.95
N ALA A 185 -4.36 4.77 12.53
CA ALA A 185 -5.78 4.38 12.44
C ALA A 185 -6.48 4.38 13.81
N PHE A 186 -5.74 4.16 14.91
CA PHE A 186 -6.23 4.24 16.28
C PHE A 186 -5.94 5.59 16.98
N ASP A 187 -5.67 6.65 16.22
CA ASP A 187 -5.42 8.02 16.71
C ASP A 187 -4.23 8.15 17.70
N LEU A 188 -3.37 7.13 17.77
CA LEU A 188 -2.14 7.16 18.58
C LEU A 188 -1.01 7.94 17.87
N LEU A 189 -1.10 8.08 16.55
CA LEU A 189 -0.28 8.93 15.72
C LEU A 189 -1.15 9.76 14.78
N SER A 190 -0.57 10.83 14.22
CA SER A 190 -1.20 11.73 13.26
C SER A 190 -0.25 12.00 12.11
N GLY A 191 -0.75 12.68 11.05
CA GLY A 191 -0.01 13.00 9.84
C GLY A 191 -0.64 12.37 8.61
N LYS A 192 -0.32 12.91 7.45
CA LYS A 192 -0.79 12.36 6.17
C LYS A 192 0.21 11.33 5.64
N ARG A 193 1.41 11.77 5.27
CA ARG A 193 2.49 10.91 4.77
C ARG A 193 3.46 10.45 5.86
N TYR A 194 3.69 11.31 6.84
CA TYR A 194 4.61 11.08 7.95
C TYR A 194 3.85 10.76 9.23
N TYR A 195 4.60 10.48 10.29
CA TYR A 195 4.05 10.12 11.58
C TYR A 195 4.49 11.12 12.64
N PHE A 196 3.51 11.65 13.35
CA PHE A 196 3.70 12.61 14.44
C PHE A 196 2.90 12.19 15.65
N ARG A 197 3.33 12.60 16.84
CA ARG A 197 2.46 12.51 18.01
C ARG A 197 1.27 13.47 17.84
N PRO A 198 0.05 13.11 18.27
CA PRO A 198 -1.14 13.93 18.02
C PRO A 198 -1.04 15.38 18.54
N LYS A 199 -0.41 15.58 19.70
CA LYS A 199 -0.18 16.93 20.24
C LYS A 199 0.73 17.78 19.34
N GLU A 200 1.81 17.19 18.85
CA GLU A 200 2.75 17.85 17.93
C GLU A 200 2.06 18.22 16.63
N TYR A 201 1.30 17.30 16.06
CA TYR A 201 0.59 17.53 14.80
C TYR A 201 -0.46 18.64 14.91
N LYS A 202 -1.21 18.67 16.02
CA LYS A 202 -2.17 19.77 16.32
C LYS A 202 -1.49 21.13 16.41
N LEU A 203 -0.31 21.20 17.05
CA LEU A 203 0.48 22.43 17.10
C LEU A 203 0.99 22.86 15.72
N MET A 204 1.40 21.91 14.89
CA MET A 204 1.79 22.21 13.51
C MET A 204 0.60 22.68 12.67
N GLN A 205 -0.57 22.07 12.82
CA GLN A 205 -1.80 22.51 12.15
C GLN A 205 -2.22 23.93 12.58
N ALA A 206 -2.11 24.25 13.87
CA ALA A 206 -2.41 25.58 14.38
C ALA A 206 -1.43 26.63 13.84
N LYS A 207 -0.15 26.26 13.67
CA LYS A 207 0.90 27.17 13.21
C LYS A 207 0.88 27.41 11.71
N TYR A 208 0.72 26.35 10.90
CA TYR A 208 0.88 26.42 9.44
C TYR A 208 -0.44 26.33 8.68
N GLY A 209 -1.50 25.87 9.32
CA GLY A 209 -2.76 25.51 8.67
C GLY A 209 -2.66 24.17 7.95
N TYR A 210 -3.82 23.55 7.72
CA TYR A 210 -3.90 22.20 7.16
C TYR A 210 -3.28 22.10 5.75
N ARG A 211 -3.50 23.10 4.90
CA ARG A 211 -3.01 23.11 3.52
C ARG A 211 -1.47 23.13 3.45
N VAL A 212 -0.86 24.06 4.19
CA VAL A 212 0.61 24.22 4.21
C VAL A 212 1.27 22.98 4.85
N LEU A 213 0.64 22.43 5.90
CA LEU A 213 1.17 21.22 6.52
C LEU A 213 1.15 20.01 5.57
N ASN A 214 0.10 19.86 4.77
CA ASN A 214 0.08 18.84 3.71
C ASN A 214 1.15 19.09 2.64
N GLU A 215 1.35 20.34 2.23
CA GLU A 215 2.42 20.68 1.28
C GLU A 215 3.81 20.40 1.86
N LEU A 216 4.02 20.62 3.17
CA LEU A 216 5.28 20.28 3.86
C LEU A 216 5.53 18.78 3.87
N GLU A 217 4.51 17.96 4.12
CA GLU A 217 4.65 16.50 4.09
C GLU A 217 4.89 15.97 2.67
N GLU A 218 4.23 16.53 1.65
CA GLU A 218 4.48 16.16 0.25
C GLU A 218 5.88 16.57 -0.21
N TYR A 219 6.31 17.78 0.15
CA TYR A 219 7.64 18.27 -0.17
C TYR A 219 8.75 17.46 0.53
N ALA A 220 8.51 17.07 1.79
CA ALA A 220 9.42 16.20 2.52
C ALA A 220 9.61 14.83 1.83
N ALA A 221 8.54 14.31 1.23
CA ALA A 221 8.62 13.06 0.47
C ALA A 221 9.43 13.24 -0.84
N GLU A 222 9.30 14.38 -1.52
CA GLU A 222 10.13 14.70 -2.72
C GLU A 222 11.61 14.87 -2.36
N CYS A 223 11.90 15.49 -1.22
CA CYS A 223 13.27 15.62 -0.70
C CYS A 223 13.83 14.31 -0.09
N GLY A 224 13.11 13.20 -0.18
CA GLY A 224 13.58 11.90 0.29
C GLY A 224 13.69 11.76 1.81
N LEU A 225 12.89 12.50 2.58
CA LEU A 225 12.91 12.39 4.03
C LEU A 225 12.54 10.98 4.48
N GLU A 226 13.24 10.49 5.52
CA GLU A 226 12.95 9.19 6.12
C GLU A 226 11.47 9.06 6.52
N ARG A 227 10.78 8.07 5.94
CA ARG A 227 9.33 7.93 6.00
C ARG A 227 8.85 7.33 7.34
N LEU A 228 9.55 6.30 7.82
CA LEU A 228 9.08 5.45 8.91
C LEU A 228 9.56 5.90 10.30
N THR A 229 9.69 7.21 10.48
CA THR A 229 10.09 7.85 11.73
C THR A 229 8.94 8.63 12.34
N VAL A 230 8.77 8.55 13.66
CA VAL A 230 7.81 9.39 14.40
C VAL A 230 8.50 10.70 14.76
N TYR A 231 8.15 11.75 14.04
CA TYR A 231 8.76 13.07 14.19
C TYR A 231 8.12 13.92 15.30
N THR A 232 8.94 14.71 15.98
CA THR A 232 8.49 15.95 16.61
C THR A 232 8.48 17.06 15.55
N HIS A 233 7.72 18.14 15.77
CA HIS A 233 7.73 19.31 14.89
C HIS A 233 9.16 19.79 14.57
N ARG A 234 9.98 19.95 15.62
CA ARG A 234 11.36 20.44 15.46
C ARG A 234 12.24 19.48 14.64
N GLN A 235 12.12 18.17 14.88
CA GLN A 235 12.89 17.17 14.13
C GLN A 235 12.49 17.18 12.64
N PHE A 236 11.19 17.16 12.34
CA PHE A 236 10.69 17.18 10.98
C PHE A 236 11.18 18.42 10.21
N MET A 237 10.97 19.62 10.77
CA MET A 237 11.37 20.86 10.10
C MET A 237 12.89 20.98 9.93
N ARG A 238 13.69 20.46 10.87
CA ARG A 238 15.15 20.44 10.73
C ARG A 238 15.60 19.48 9.64
N ALA A 239 15.07 18.26 9.63
CA ALA A 239 15.42 17.26 8.64
C ALA A 239 15.04 17.74 7.24
N LEU A 240 13.84 18.31 7.11
CA LEU A 240 13.37 18.87 5.84
C LEU A 240 14.22 20.05 5.38
N LEU A 241 14.62 20.93 6.29
CA LEU A 241 15.50 22.05 5.95
C LEU A 241 16.87 21.56 5.44
N THR A 242 17.46 20.58 6.11
CA THR A 242 18.73 19.96 5.68
C THR A 242 18.61 19.32 4.28
N ALA A 243 17.52 18.59 4.04
CA ALA A 243 17.27 17.97 2.74
C ALA A 243 17.03 19.02 1.63
N HIS A 244 16.28 20.08 1.93
CA HIS A 244 16.06 21.20 1.03
C HIS A 244 17.38 21.92 0.64
N ASP A 245 18.24 22.16 1.63
CA ASP A 245 19.53 22.82 1.38
C ASP A 245 20.44 21.94 0.52
N ALA A 246 20.46 20.62 0.75
CA ALA A 246 21.22 19.67 -0.07
C ALA A 246 20.71 19.65 -1.53
N GLU A 247 19.39 19.53 -1.72
CA GLU A 247 18.78 19.54 -3.06
C GLU A 247 19.05 20.87 -3.83
N THR A 248 19.04 21.98 -3.09
CA THR A 248 19.33 23.31 -3.69
C THR A 248 20.78 23.42 -4.13
N GLN A 249 21.72 22.91 -3.30
CA GLN A 249 23.15 22.89 -3.64
C GLN A 249 23.47 21.97 -4.82
N GLU A 250 22.79 20.81 -4.92
CA GLU A 250 22.94 19.90 -6.07
C GLU A 250 22.49 20.59 -7.37
N LYS A 251 21.34 21.26 -7.34
CA LYS A 251 20.83 22.02 -8.51
C LYS A 251 21.71 23.21 -8.90
N GLU A 252 22.38 23.86 -7.95
CA GLU A 252 23.34 24.95 -8.24
C GLU A 252 24.67 24.42 -8.83
N ASN A 253 25.02 23.17 -8.52
CA ASN A 253 26.24 22.53 -9.01
C ASN A 253 26.03 21.76 -10.33
N GLU A 254 24.80 21.53 -10.78
CA GLU A 254 24.54 20.99 -12.11
C GLU A 254 24.92 22.01 -13.18
N PRO A 255 25.67 21.61 -14.24
CA PRO A 255 26.03 22.51 -15.30
C PRO A 255 24.76 23.00 -16.02
N GLU A 256 24.48 24.30 -15.89
CA GLU A 256 23.25 24.98 -16.37
C GLU A 256 22.95 24.76 -17.87
N GLY A 257 23.89 24.21 -18.65
CA GLY A 257 23.78 24.09 -20.10
C GLY A 257 22.98 22.89 -20.62
N GLU A 258 23.14 21.72 -20.05
CA GLU A 258 22.58 20.50 -20.67
C GLU A 258 21.08 20.31 -20.39
N LEU A 259 20.61 20.58 -19.19
CA LEU A 259 19.18 20.42 -18.83
C LEU A 259 18.31 21.50 -19.49
N GLU A 260 18.81 22.74 -19.60
CA GLU A 260 18.10 23.81 -20.34
C GLU A 260 18.02 23.51 -21.84
N GLU A 261 19.07 22.95 -22.44
CA GLU A 261 19.09 22.59 -23.84
C GLU A 261 18.18 21.40 -24.15
N ILE A 262 18.16 20.37 -23.30
CA ILE A 262 17.24 19.24 -23.40
C ILE A 262 15.80 19.71 -23.18
N THR A 263 15.54 20.52 -22.17
CA THR A 263 14.20 21.07 -21.89
C THR A 263 13.70 21.96 -23.00
N ARG A 264 14.58 22.80 -23.58
CA ARG A 264 14.27 23.67 -24.71
C ARG A 264 14.03 22.87 -25.99
N SER A 265 14.80 21.79 -26.20
CA SER A 265 14.64 20.87 -27.32
C SER A 265 13.33 20.09 -27.21
N LEU A 266 12.98 19.54 -26.03
CA LEU A 266 11.72 18.87 -25.78
C LEU A 266 10.49 19.78 -25.90
N LEU A 267 10.60 21.04 -25.42
CA LEU A 267 9.54 22.04 -25.59
C LEU A 267 9.33 22.42 -27.06
N LYS A 268 10.41 22.50 -27.84
CA LYS A 268 10.36 22.78 -29.27
C LYS A 268 9.73 21.61 -30.04
N ALA A 269 10.08 20.38 -29.68
CA ALA A 269 9.48 19.17 -30.26
C ALA A 269 8.01 18.98 -29.89
N ALA A 270 7.59 19.40 -28.68
CA ALA A 270 6.21 19.31 -28.21
C ALA A 270 5.31 20.45 -28.73
N GLN A 271 5.87 21.54 -29.26
CA GLN A 271 5.10 22.70 -29.68
C GLN A 271 4.04 22.40 -30.76
N PRO A 272 4.33 21.61 -31.82
CA PRO A 272 3.30 21.21 -32.80
C PRO A 272 2.16 20.32 -32.24
N LEU A 273 2.44 19.59 -31.14
CA LEU A 273 1.46 18.77 -30.45
C LEU A 273 0.57 19.63 -29.53
N LEU A 274 1.14 20.67 -28.92
CA LEU A 274 0.42 21.60 -28.05
C LEU A 274 -0.50 22.55 -28.85
N GLU A 275 -0.14 22.89 -30.11
CA GLU A 275 -0.99 23.69 -30.98
C GLU A 275 -2.25 22.94 -31.48
N LYS A 276 -2.22 21.60 -31.48
CA LYS A 276 -3.32 20.73 -31.83
C LYS A 276 -4.11 20.21 -30.63
N ALA A 277 -3.69 20.53 -29.41
CA ALA A 277 -4.32 20.05 -28.19
C ALA A 277 -5.57 20.88 -27.84
N PRO A 278 -6.63 20.26 -27.31
CA PRO A 278 -7.81 20.99 -26.81
C PRO A 278 -7.43 22.11 -25.85
N GLU A 279 -8.04 23.29 -26.00
CA GLU A 279 -7.75 24.49 -25.18
C GLU A 279 -7.78 24.20 -23.66
N GLU A 280 -8.64 23.31 -23.24
CA GLU A 280 -8.78 22.92 -21.84
C GLU A 280 -7.53 22.19 -21.30
N LEU A 281 -6.88 21.36 -22.12
CA LEU A 281 -5.65 20.67 -21.79
C LEU A 281 -4.47 21.67 -21.71
N VAL A 282 -4.37 22.58 -22.68
CA VAL A 282 -3.38 23.66 -22.70
C VAL A 282 -3.53 24.57 -21.47
N ARG A 283 -4.77 24.86 -21.08
CA ARG A 283 -5.12 25.66 -19.89
C ARG A 283 -4.73 24.93 -18.59
N LYS A 284 -4.93 23.60 -18.51
CA LYS A 284 -4.48 22.76 -17.37
C LYS A 284 -2.96 22.73 -17.24
N ILE A 285 -2.24 22.57 -18.37
CA ILE A 285 -0.76 22.56 -18.40
C ILE A 285 -0.21 23.94 -18.01
N ARG A 286 -0.76 25.03 -18.54
CA ARG A 286 -0.36 26.42 -18.18
C ARG A 286 -0.67 26.75 -16.73
N ARG A 287 -1.76 26.19 -16.15
CA ARG A 287 -2.12 26.38 -14.75
C ARG A 287 -1.18 25.66 -13.80
N LYS A 288 -0.67 24.46 -14.19
CA LYS A 288 0.39 23.74 -13.47
C LYS A 288 1.74 24.46 -13.49
N LYS A 289 2.11 25.13 -14.61
CA LYS A 289 3.37 25.90 -14.73
C LYS A 289 3.38 27.23 -13.96
N ARG A 290 2.21 27.77 -13.54
CA ARG A 290 2.11 29.10 -12.88
C ARG A 290 2.33 29.10 -11.38
N LYS A 291 2.27 27.97 -10.69
CA LYS A 291 2.65 27.86 -9.26
C LYS A 291 3.98 27.15 -9.18
N LYS A 292 4.97 27.78 -8.55
CA LYS A 292 6.13 27.01 -8.08
C LYS A 292 5.59 25.92 -7.18
N PRO A 293 5.87 24.63 -7.45
CA PRO A 293 5.43 23.58 -6.57
C PRO A 293 5.96 23.88 -5.16
N TYR A 294 5.13 23.66 -4.14
CA TYR A 294 5.49 23.83 -2.73
C TYR A 294 5.90 25.24 -2.26
N ALA A 295 5.44 26.31 -2.92
CA ALA A 295 5.80 27.67 -2.53
C ALA A 295 5.46 28.01 -1.06
N ASP A 296 4.32 27.55 -0.58
CA ASP A 296 3.88 27.80 0.80
C ASP A 296 4.67 26.95 1.81
N ALA A 297 5.04 25.72 1.45
CA ALA A 297 5.92 24.85 2.26
C ALA A 297 7.33 25.45 2.38
N ILE A 298 7.91 25.91 1.28
CA ILE A 298 9.24 26.55 1.26
C ILE A 298 9.22 27.85 2.08
N ALA A 299 8.18 28.67 1.97
CA ALA A 299 8.03 29.87 2.78
C ALA A 299 7.94 29.54 4.28
N ALA A 300 7.22 28.48 4.65
CA ALA A 300 7.14 28.02 6.04
C ALA A 300 8.50 27.50 6.55
N LEU A 301 9.30 26.86 5.70
CA LEU A 301 10.65 26.40 6.00
C LEU A 301 11.59 27.57 6.25
N GLU A 302 11.58 28.59 5.40
CA GLU A 302 12.38 29.79 5.56
C GLU A 302 12.00 30.57 6.83
N SER A 303 10.71 30.68 7.15
CA SER A 303 10.25 31.25 8.41
C SER A 303 10.76 30.47 9.62
N PHE A 304 10.79 29.13 9.53
CA PHE A 304 11.39 28.29 10.57
C PHE A 304 12.89 28.50 10.71
N ARG A 305 13.62 28.65 9.60
CA ARG A 305 15.07 28.98 9.57
C ARG A 305 15.35 30.28 10.32
N GLN A 306 14.61 31.37 10.00
CA GLN A 306 14.75 32.67 10.61
C GLN A 306 14.47 32.65 12.14
N SER A 307 13.46 31.89 12.58
CA SER A 307 13.12 31.77 14.00
C SER A 307 14.21 31.13 14.85
N ARG A 308 15.19 30.46 14.24
CA ARG A 308 16.36 29.86 14.92
C ARG A 308 17.54 30.82 15.07
N THR A 309 17.69 31.77 14.14
CA THR A 309 18.77 32.76 14.17
C THR A 309 18.58 33.83 15.27
N PHE A 310 17.32 34.04 15.72
CA PHE A 310 17.00 34.99 16.79
C PHE A 310 16.88 34.37 18.17
N GLY A 311 17.13 33.07 18.34
CA GLY A 311 17.02 32.33 19.61
C GLY A 311 18.33 31.71 20.10
N SER A 312 19.50 32.20 19.60
CA SER A 312 20.85 31.83 20.09
C SER A 312 21.40 32.90 20.98
#